data_4ade2c5b0f639366738f404e65738810
#
_entry.id   4ade2c5b0f639366738f404e65738810
#
_cell.length_a   1.000
_cell.length_b   1.000
_cell.length_c   1.000
_cell.angle_alpha   90.00
_cell.angle_beta   90.00
_cell.angle_gamma   90.00
#
_symmetry.space_group_name_H-M   'P 1'
#
loop_
_entity.id
_entity.type
_entity.pdbx_description
1 polymer ?
#
loop_
_entity_poly.entity_id
_entity_poly.type
_entity_poly.pdbx_seq_one_letter_code
_entity_poly.pdbx_strand_id
1 'polypeptide(L)'
;VLAGPGWGPVKASYALSIAADGTLEQVTSIQTEQLRGKKTVLAPQVLTLPAPVKRTVGIAANFLCDNSGYILGADNKGNPQRSLACFAACKALHTSVLGGVASPSAQALLAFFRTWIPEYTLEHPALAEYREDILSGANLLFRYNGSYIHEDPEIRRAWERRYRADTDSPRGHLLVTGEEGPVESVHPAIQECGPA
;
A
#
# COMPACT_ATOMS: atom_id res chain seq x y z
N VAL A 1 -8.45 11.81 19.64
CA VAL A 1 -8.80 10.38 19.65
C VAL A 1 -7.55 9.56 19.38
N LEU A 2 -7.28 8.61 20.27
CA LEU A 2 -6.11 7.76 20.10
C LEU A 2 -6.33 6.77 18.97
N ALA A 3 -5.28 6.54 18.20
CA ALA A 3 -5.32 5.53 17.15
C ALA A 3 -5.40 4.15 17.79
N GLY A 4 -6.20 3.26 17.21
CA GLY A 4 -6.28 1.87 17.67
C GLY A 4 -5.04 1.07 17.27
N PRO A 5 -4.96 -0.20 17.71
CA PRO A 5 -3.85 -1.06 17.32
C PRO A 5 -3.76 -1.19 15.80
N GLY A 6 -2.56 -1.07 15.28
CA GLY A 6 -2.32 -1.16 13.85
C GLY A 6 -2.53 0.13 13.08
N TRP A 7 -2.79 1.24 13.76
CA TRP A 7 -3.01 2.56 13.15
C TRP A 7 -1.97 3.55 13.70
N GLY A 8 -1.60 4.50 12.87
CA GLY A 8 -0.63 5.52 13.28
C GLY A 8 -0.61 6.69 12.32
N PRO A 9 0.19 7.71 12.63
CA PRO A 9 0.31 8.88 11.77
C PRO A 9 1.14 8.54 10.52
N VAL A 10 0.60 8.88 9.36
CA VAL A 10 1.26 8.67 8.07
C VAL A 10 1.09 9.94 7.25
N LYS A 11 2.16 10.34 6.58
CA LYS A 11 2.12 11.50 5.67
C LYS A 11 1.69 11.04 4.29
N ALA A 12 0.68 11.70 3.73
CA ALA A 12 0.18 11.41 2.38
C ALA A 12 -0.02 12.70 1.61
N SER A 13 0.22 12.65 0.31
CA SER A 13 0.20 13.85 -0.54
C SER A 13 -0.94 13.85 -1.53
N TYR A 14 -1.38 12.70 -2.02
CA TYR A 14 -2.40 12.62 -3.07
C TYR A 14 -3.42 11.54 -2.78
N ALA A 15 -4.66 11.80 -3.14
CA ALA A 15 -5.75 10.85 -3.06
C ALA A 15 -6.14 10.41 -4.47
N LEU A 16 -6.20 9.10 -4.67
CA LEU A 16 -6.61 8.49 -5.93
C LEU A 16 -8.10 8.14 -5.83
N SER A 17 -8.92 8.83 -6.62
CA SER A 17 -10.35 8.53 -6.67
C SER A 17 -10.60 7.43 -7.69
N ILE A 18 -11.22 6.34 -7.26
CA ILE A 18 -11.49 5.19 -8.10
C ILE A 18 -12.99 4.94 -8.23
N ALA A 19 -13.39 4.38 -9.37
CA ALA A 19 -14.76 3.97 -9.63
C ALA A 19 -15.02 2.57 -9.06
N ALA A 20 -16.28 2.15 -9.10
CA ALA A 20 -16.68 0.84 -8.60
C ALA A 20 -15.96 -0.31 -9.31
N ASP A 21 -15.63 -0.14 -10.60
CA ASP A 21 -14.89 -1.13 -11.38
C ASP A 21 -13.37 -1.02 -11.21
N GLY A 22 -12.91 -0.11 -10.34
CA GLY A 22 -11.49 0.08 -10.08
C GLY A 22 -10.81 1.10 -10.96
N THR A 23 -11.50 1.70 -11.92
CA THR A 23 -10.90 2.70 -12.82
C THR A 23 -10.44 3.92 -12.03
N LEU A 24 -9.20 4.34 -12.26
CA LEU A 24 -8.69 5.59 -11.67
C LEU A 24 -9.34 6.77 -12.40
N GLU A 25 -10.12 7.57 -11.67
CA GLU A 25 -10.85 8.68 -12.26
C GLU A 25 -10.15 10.00 -12.08
N GLN A 26 -9.54 10.24 -10.93
CA GLN A 26 -9.00 11.54 -10.61
C GLN A 26 -7.95 11.42 -9.53
N VAL A 27 -6.96 12.31 -9.57
CA VAL A 27 -5.97 12.46 -8.49
C VAL A 27 -6.15 13.84 -7.90
N THR A 28 -6.27 13.90 -6.58
CA THR A 28 -6.45 15.15 -5.84
C THR A 28 -5.28 15.35 -4.89
N SER A 29 -4.69 16.55 -4.89
CA SER A 29 -3.68 16.89 -3.89
C SER A 29 -4.36 17.10 -2.55
N ILE A 30 -3.86 16.43 -1.52
CA ILE A 30 -4.31 16.63 -0.13
C ILE A 30 -3.23 17.28 0.71
N GLN A 31 -2.22 17.85 0.06
CA GLN A 31 -1.15 18.58 0.75
C GLN A 31 -1.71 19.82 1.43
N THR A 32 -1.09 20.19 2.54
CA THR A 32 -1.48 21.37 3.31
C THR A 32 -0.39 22.41 3.27
N GLU A 33 -0.79 23.69 3.39
CA GLU A 33 0.17 24.77 3.43
C GLU A 33 0.82 24.85 4.81
N GLN A 34 2.13 24.98 4.81
CA GLN A 34 2.90 25.12 6.03
C GLN A 34 3.91 26.25 5.89
N LEU A 35 4.12 26.99 6.97
CA LEU A 35 5.13 28.02 6.99
C LEU A 35 6.49 27.38 7.29
N ARG A 36 7.46 27.67 6.43
CA ARG A 36 8.87 27.32 6.68
C ARG A 36 9.69 28.60 6.59
N GLY A 37 10.00 29.13 7.75
CA GLY A 37 10.58 30.45 7.83
C GLY A 37 9.59 31.51 7.38
N LYS A 38 9.91 32.22 6.30
CA LYS A 38 9.03 33.26 5.76
C LYS A 38 8.28 32.79 4.52
N LYS A 39 8.40 31.51 4.15
CA LYS A 39 7.76 31.00 2.93
C LYS A 39 6.68 30.01 3.27
N THR A 40 5.61 30.07 2.51
CA THR A 40 4.56 29.05 2.57
C THR A 40 4.90 27.97 1.57
N VAL A 41 4.94 26.72 2.04
CA VAL A 41 5.20 25.56 1.19
C VAL A 41 4.08 24.54 1.36
N LEU A 42 3.86 23.73 0.32
CA LEU A 42 2.94 22.60 0.42
C LEU A 42 3.68 21.42 1.04
N ALA A 43 3.02 20.77 1.97
CA ALA A 43 3.60 19.61 2.68
C ALA A 43 2.55 18.50 2.75
N PRO A 44 2.99 17.23 2.80
CA PRO A 44 2.07 16.12 2.97
C PRO A 44 1.18 16.29 4.19
N GLN A 45 -0.07 15.85 4.08
CA GLN A 45 -1.01 15.86 5.19
C GLN A 45 -0.75 14.65 6.07
N VAL A 46 -0.78 14.84 7.39
CA VAL A 46 -0.66 13.72 8.34
C VAL A 46 -2.05 13.18 8.62
N LEU A 47 -2.23 11.89 8.37
CA LEU A 47 -3.51 11.20 8.59
C LEU A 47 -3.29 9.95 9.43
N THR A 48 -4.32 9.52 10.14
CA THR A 48 -4.30 8.25 10.86
C THR A 48 -4.64 7.13 9.87
N LEU A 49 -3.65 6.34 9.55
CA LEU A 49 -3.72 5.30 8.52
C LEU A 49 -3.16 3.99 9.10
N PRO A 50 -3.34 2.86 8.40
CA PRO A 50 -2.68 1.63 8.83
C PRO A 50 -1.19 1.87 9.06
N ALA A 51 -0.69 1.38 10.19
CA ALA A 51 0.68 1.63 10.59
C ALA A 51 1.65 1.06 9.55
N PRO A 52 2.60 1.87 9.05
CA PRO A 52 3.52 1.40 8.03
C PRO A 52 4.53 0.40 8.59
N VAL A 53 4.96 -0.52 7.73
CA VAL A 53 6.01 -1.46 8.09
C VAL A 53 7.37 -0.78 8.00
N LYS A 54 8.31 -1.25 8.81
CA LYS A 54 9.69 -0.79 8.69
C LYS A 54 10.33 -1.47 7.50
N ARG A 55 10.88 -0.67 6.60
CA ARG A 55 11.57 -1.18 5.41
C ARG A 55 13.05 -0.86 5.53
N THR A 56 13.82 -1.83 5.94
CA THR A 56 15.28 -1.68 5.92
C THR A 56 15.86 -2.30 4.66
N VAL A 57 15.41 -3.49 4.32
CA VAL A 57 15.83 -4.21 3.13
C VAL A 57 14.62 -4.97 2.60
N GLY A 58 14.58 -5.17 1.29
CA GLY A 58 13.54 -5.98 0.67
C GLY A 58 12.27 -5.22 0.35
N ILE A 59 11.23 -5.98 0.07
CA ILE A 59 9.95 -5.45 -0.38
C ILE A 59 8.89 -5.80 0.67
N ALA A 60 8.20 -4.79 1.17
CA ALA A 60 7.11 -4.97 2.11
C ALA A 60 6.09 -3.87 1.89
N ALA A 61 4.88 -4.23 1.50
CA ALA A 61 3.84 -3.27 1.18
C ALA A 61 3.15 -2.74 2.44
N ASN A 62 2.73 -1.49 2.39
CA ASN A 62 1.84 -0.91 3.40
C ASN A 62 0.39 -1.04 2.94
N PHE A 63 -0.52 -1.14 3.89
CA PHE A 63 -1.94 -1.25 3.59
C PHE A 63 -2.54 0.15 3.39
N LEU A 64 -3.26 0.36 2.30
CA LEU A 64 -4.06 1.55 1.95
C LEU A 64 -3.28 2.83 1.65
N CYS A 65 -2.02 2.93 1.97
CA CYS A 65 -1.24 4.14 1.68
C CYS A 65 0.22 3.77 1.47
N ASP A 66 0.74 4.09 0.30
CA ASP A 66 2.13 3.80 -0.04
C ASP A 66 2.56 4.67 -1.23
N ASN A 67 3.81 4.58 -1.61
CA ASN A 67 4.33 5.34 -2.76
C ASN A 67 3.96 4.67 -4.08
N SER A 68 4.29 5.35 -5.20
CA SER A 68 3.87 4.91 -6.52
C SER A 68 4.44 3.56 -6.94
N GLY A 69 5.62 3.20 -6.47
CA GLY A 69 6.19 1.89 -6.77
C GLY A 69 5.29 0.77 -6.29
N TYR A 70 4.70 0.92 -5.11
CA TYR A 70 3.79 -0.07 -4.55
C TYR A 70 2.36 0.07 -5.07
N ILE A 71 1.86 1.29 -5.17
CA ILE A 71 0.45 1.52 -5.55
C ILE A 71 0.23 1.41 -7.06
N LEU A 72 1.19 1.88 -7.87
CA LEU A 72 1.04 1.95 -9.32
C LEU A 72 2.02 1.07 -10.07
N GLY A 73 3.05 0.57 -9.41
CA GLY A 73 4.06 -0.26 -10.05
C GLY A 73 5.06 0.52 -10.87
N ALA A 74 5.19 1.82 -10.63
CA ALA A 74 6.11 2.68 -11.37
C ALA A 74 6.65 3.79 -10.49
N ASP A 75 7.92 4.13 -10.66
CA ASP A 75 8.54 5.29 -10.02
C ASP A 75 9.69 5.80 -10.90
N ASN A 76 10.38 6.82 -10.44
CA ASN A 76 11.48 7.42 -11.22
C ASN A 76 12.88 6.99 -10.72
N LYS A 77 12.97 5.87 -10.01
CA LYS A 77 14.22 5.43 -9.40
C LYS A 77 15.08 4.56 -10.29
N GLY A 78 14.63 4.29 -11.51
CA GLY A 78 15.44 3.59 -12.50
C GLY A 78 15.49 2.07 -12.35
N ASN A 79 14.58 1.48 -11.58
CA ASN A 79 14.51 0.02 -11.43
C ASN A 79 13.06 -0.45 -11.65
N PRO A 80 12.61 -0.55 -12.91
CA PRO A 80 11.23 -0.94 -13.21
C PRO A 80 10.84 -2.31 -12.68
N GLN A 81 11.77 -3.26 -12.68
CA GLN A 81 11.46 -4.61 -12.17
C GLN A 81 11.16 -4.60 -10.69
N ARG A 82 11.88 -3.77 -9.93
CA ARG A 82 11.60 -3.63 -8.51
C ARG A 82 10.23 -2.98 -8.29
N SER A 83 9.88 -1.97 -9.07
CA SER A 83 8.57 -1.32 -8.97
C SER A 83 7.45 -2.31 -9.26
N LEU A 84 7.61 -3.17 -10.26
CA LEU A 84 6.62 -4.21 -10.53
C LEU A 84 6.51 -5.22 -9.39
N ALA A 85 7.62 -5.59 -8.78
CA ALA A 85 7.61 -6.49 -7.63
C ALA A 85 6.95 -5.83 -6.42
N CYS A 86 7.17 -4.55 -6.21
CA CYS A 86 6.51 -3.78 -5.16
C CYS A 86 4.99 -3.75 -5.37
N PHE A 87 4.55 -3.51 -6.61
CA PHE A 87 3.13 -3.52 -6.93
C PHE A 87 2.51 -4.91 -6.70
N ALA A 88 3.20 -5.97 -7.09
CA ALA A 88 2.73 -7.33 -6.87
C ALA A 88 2.55 -7.62 -5.37
N ALA A 89 3.50 -7.17 -4.55
CA ALA A 89 3.40 -7.33 -3.09
C ALA A 89 2.22 -6.53 -2.52
N CYS A 90 2.01 -5.31 -3.01
CA CYS A 90 0.92 -4.46 -2.56
C CYS A 90 -0.44 -5.07 -2.95
N LYS A 91 -0.55 -5.53 -4.19
CA LYS A 91 -1.75 -6.23 -4.66
C LYS A 91 -2.04 -7.48 -3.81
N ALA A 92 -1.03 -8.26 -3.51
CA ALA A 92 -1.18 -9.48 -2.70
C ALA A 92 -1.65 -9.14 -1.29
N LEU A 93 -1.09 -8.10 -0.67
CA LEU A 93 -1.50 -7.69 0.67
C LEU A 93 -2.97 -7.26 0.68
N HIS A 94 -3.37 -6.41 -0.25
CA HIS A 94 -4.75 -5.93 -0.31
C HIS A 94 -5.73 -7.06 -0.62
N THR A 95 -5.38 -7.96 -1.51
CA THR A 95 -6.20 -9.13 -1.81
C THR A 95 -6.36 -10.01 -0.57
N SER A 96 -5.28 -10.22 0.18
CA SER A 96 -5.32 -11.03 1.40
C SER A 96 -6.20 -10.39 2.47
N VAL A 97 -6.07 -9.10 2.72
CA VAL A 97 -6.83 -8.43 3.78
C VAL A 97 -8.30 -8.23 3.39
N LEU A 98 -8.56 -7.87 2.14
CA LEU A 98 -9.89 -7.47 1.70
C LEU A 98 -10.69 -8.55 0.99
N GLY A 99 -10.11 -9.71 0.75
CA GLY A 99 -10.75 -10.75 -0.06
C GLY A 99 -12.12 -11.19 0.43
N GLY A 100 -12.38 -11.11 1.73
CA GLY A 100 -13.68 -11.46 2.29
C GLY A 100 -14.53 -10.26 2.68
N VAL A 101 -14.12 -9.04 2.32
CA VAL A 101 -14.82 -7.82 2.71
C VAL A 101 -15.78 -7.42 1.61
N ALA A 102 -17.08 -7.33 1.92
CA ALA A 102 -18.12 -7.11 0.93
C ALA A 102 -18.42 -5.64 0.64
N SER A 103 -17.83 -4.69 1.37
CA SER A 103 -18.17 -3.29 1.20
C SER A 103 -17.84 -2.80 -0.21
N PRO A 104 -18.61 -1.84 -0.75
CA PRO A 104 -18.35 -1.33 -2.11
C PRO A 104 -16.94 -0.73 -2.27
N SER A 105 -16.43 -0.03 -1.25
CA SER A 105 -15.08 0.54 -1.34
C SER A 105 -14.01 -0.54 -1.36
N ALA A 106 -14.17 -1.62 -0.61
CA ALA A 106 -13.24 -2.75 -0.64
C ALA A 106 -13.24 -3.42 -2.01
N GLN A 107 -14.43 -3.62 -2.59
CA GLN A 107 -14.54 -4.23 -3.91
C GLN A 107 -13.95 -3.34 -5.00
N ALA A 108 -14.15 -2.02 -4.90
CA ALA A 108 -13.56 -1.07 -5.84
C ALA A 108 -12.03 -1.11 -5.76
N LEU A 109 -11.48 -1.17 -4.55
CA LEU A 109 -10.02 -1.22 -4.39
C LEU A 109 -9.43 -2.52 -4.91
N LEU A 110 -10.08 -3.65 -4.65
CA LEU A 110 -9.66 -4.93 -5.22
C LEU A 110 -9.72 -4.91 -6.75
N ALA A 111 -10.75 -4.28 -7.32
CA ALA A 111 -10.86 -4.13 -8.77
C ALA A 111 -9.73 -3.25 -9.31
N PHE A 112 -9.35 -2.20 -8.61
CA PHE A 112 -8.22 -1.36 -9.01
C PHE A 112 -6.94 -2.20 -9.12
N PHE A 113 -6.60 -2.95 -8.09
CA PHE A 113 -5.38 -3.78 -8.12
C PHE A 113 -5.45 -4.89 -9.16
N ARG A 114 -6.65 -5.40 -9.43
CA ARG A 114 -6.81 -6.46 -10.43
C ARG A 114 -6.66 -5.93 -11.86
N THR A 115 -7.11 -4.71 -12.11
CA THR A 115 -7.17 -4.18 -13.48
C THR A 115 -6.07 -3.17 -13.81
N TRP A 116 -5.38 -2.60 -12.81
CA TRP A 116 -4.35 -1.61 -13.06
C TRP A 116 -3.17 -2.23 -13.81
N ILE A 117 -2.71 -1.54 -14.84
CA ILE A 117 -1.56 -1.98 -15.65
C ILE A 117 -0.41 -1.00 -15.40
N PRO A 118 0.63 -1.41 -14.64
CA PRO A 118 1.72 -0.51 -14.27
C PRO A 118 2.43 0.14 -15.46
N GLU A 119 2.51 -0.55 -16.59
CA GLU A 119 3.18 -0.04 -17.78
C GLU A 119 2.53 1.21 -18.34
N TYR A 120 1.25 1.43 -18.06
CA TYR A 120 0.53 2.60 -18.55
C TYR A 120 0.51 3.77 -17.57
N THR A 121 1.22 3.66 -16.44
CA THR A 121 1.23 4.72 -15.42
C THR A 121 1.66 6.07 -16.00
N LEU A 122 2.69 6.08 -16.83
CA LEU A 122 3.23 7.34 -17.38
C LEU A 122 2.27 8.01 -18.35
N GLU A 123 1.35 7.27 -18.93
CA GLU A 123 0.43 7.79 -19.93
C GLU A 123 -0.97 8.06 -19.40
N HIS A 124 -1.24 7.68 -18.17
CA HIS A 124 -2.60 7.79 -17.64
C HIS A 124 -2.98 9.27 -17.43
N PRO A 125 -4.07 9.74 -18.04
CA PRO A 125 -4.42 11.17 -17.99
C PRO A 125 -4.73 11.68 -16.59
N ALA A 126 -5.26 10.85 -15.69
CA ALA A 126 -5.55 11.24 -14.32
C ALA A 126 -4.29 11.60 -13.54
N LEU A 127 -3.13 11.08 -13.93
CA LEU A 127 -1.86 11.32 -13.25
C LEU A 127 -1.10 12.51 -13.81
N ALA A 128 -1.55 13.07 -14.93
CA ALA A 128 -0.75 14.05 -15.69
C ALA A 128 -0.30 15.25 -14.86
N GLU A 129 -1.19 15.81 -14.07
CA GLU A 129 -0.90 17.02 -13.31
C GLU A 129 0.17 16.83 -12.25
N TYR A 130 0.16 15.71 -11.56
CA TYR A 130 1.04 15.45 -10.42
C TYR A 130 2.02 14.33 -10.67
N ARG A 131 2.17 13.91 -11.93
CA ARG A 131 2.96 12.71 -12.27
C ARG A 131 4.38 12.75 -11.72
N GLU A 132 5.05 13.88 -11.87
CA GLU A 132 6.43 13.99 -11.44
C GLU A 132 6.58 13.79 -9.94
N ASP A 133 5.76 14.45 -9.15
CA ASP A 133 5.80 14.33 -7.71
C ASP A 133 5.40 12.93 -7.25
N ILE A 134 4.39 12.37 -7.88
CA ILE A 134 3.92 11.01 -7.58
C ILE A 134 5.05 10.01 -7.81
N LEU A 135 5.72 10.09 -8.96
CA LEU A 135 6.79 9.16 -9.29
C LEU A 135 8.03 9.35 -8.42
N SER A 136 8.19 10.52 -7.81
CA SER A 136 9.35 10.79 -6.96
C SER A 136 9.24 10.21 -5.56
N GLY A 137 8.09 9.64 -5.20
CA GLY A 137 7.93 8.95 -3.93
C GLY A 137 6.86 9.49 -3.00
N ALA A 138 5.98 10.36 -3.49
CA ALA A 138 4.87 10.84 -2.68
C ALA A 138 3.95 9.67 -2.29
N ASN A 139 3.44 9.71 -1.06
CA ASN A 139 2.50 8.68 -0.62
C ASN A 139 1.10 8.96 -1.15
N LEU A 140 0.46 7.91 -1.61
CA LEU A 140 -0.85 7.91 -2.25
C LEU A 140 -1.83 7.12 -1.41
N LEU A 141 -3.06 7.60 -1.32
CA LEU A 141 -4.15 6.86 -0.69
C LEU A 141 -5.38 6.89 -1.59
N PHE A 142 -6.48 6.30 -1.16
CA PHE A 142 -7.61 6.07 -2.05
C PHE A 142 -8.89 6.72 -1.55
N ARG A 143 -9.69 7.18 -2.50
CA ARG A 143 -11.06 7.62 -2.28
C ARG A 143 -12.02 6.82 -3.15
N TYR A 144 -13.18 6.53 -2.63
CA TYR A 144 -14.26 5.94 -3.39
C TYR A 144 -15.54 6.68 -3.07
N ASN A 145 -16.24 7.12 -4.11
CA ASN A 145 -17.53 7.81 -3.96
C ASN A 145 -17.45 8.99 -2.99
N GLY A 146 -16.36 9.75 -3.07
CA GLY A 146 -16.17 10.97 -2.28
C GLY A 146 -15.65 10.77 -0.87
N SER A 147 -15.46 9.53 -0.43
CA SER A 147 -14.98 9.23 0.92
C SER A 147 -13.66 8.49 0.89
N TYR A 148 -12.85 8.68 1.91
CA TYR A 148 -11.60 7.93 2.04
C TYR A 148 -11.89 6.46 2.32
N ILE A 149 -11.21 5.58 1.60
CA ILE A 149 -11.41 4.13 1.76
C ILE A 149 -10.99 3.66 3.16
N HIS A 150 -9.97 4.28 3.74
CA HIS A 150 -9.49 3.91 5.08
C HIS A 150 -10.50 4.27 6.18
N GLU A 151 -11.55 5.02 5.87
CA GLU A 151 -12.60 5.32 6.84
C GLU A 151 -13.74 4.31 6.83
N ASP A 152 -13.75 3.40 5.87
CA ASP A 152 -14.78 2.36 5.78
C ASP A 152 -14.68 1.42 6.99
N PRO A 153 -15.75 1.28 7.79
CA PRO A 153 -15.71 0.45 9.00
C PRO A 153 -15.39 -1.02 8.74
N GLU A 154 -15.83 -1.57 7.61
CA GLU A 154 -15.54 -2.97 7.29
C GLU A 154 -14.07 -3.17 6.95
N ILE A 155 -13.49 -2.22 6.22
CA ILE A 155 -12.06 -2.26 5.90
C ILE A 155 -11.24 -2.08 7.17
N ARG A 156 -11.66 -1.15 8.06
CA ARG A 156 -10.97 -0.95 9.32
C ARG A 156 -10.96 -2.22 10.15
N ARG A 157 -12.10 -2.90 10.25
CA ARG A 157 -12.19 -4.16 10.99
C ARG A 157 -11.33 -5.25 10.37
N ALA A 158 -11.28 -5.33 9.05
CA ALA A 158 -10.45 -6.32 8.36
C ALA A 158 -8.98 -6.12 8.65
N TRP A 159 -8.52 -4.85 8.61
CA TRP A 159 -7.13 -4.53 8.92
C TRP A 159 -6.80 -4.83 10.38
N GLU A 160 -7.69 -4.49 11.30
CA GLU A 160 -7.47 -4.72 12.73
C GLU A 160 -7.40 -6.20 13.05
N ARG A 161 -8.25 -7.00 12.41
CA ARG A 161 -8.17 -8.47 12.56
C ARG A 161 -6.84 -9.00 12.06
N ARG A 162 -6.40 -8.54 10.90
CA ARG A 162 -5.12 -8.95 10.33
C ARG A 162 -3.96 -8.54 11.24
N TYR A 163 -4.00 -7.32 11.73
CA TYR A 163 -2.94 -6.81 12.59
C TYR A 163 -2.86 -7.61 13.90
N ARG A 164 -4.00 -7.92 14.51
CA ARG A 164 -4.01 -8.74 15.71
C ARG A 164 -3.49 -10.14 15.45
N ALA A 165 -3.91 -10.76 14.36
CA ALA A 165 -3.46 -12.10 14.02
C ALA A 165 -1.95 -12.13 13.85
N ASP A 166 -1.38 -11.11 13.20
CA ASP A 166 0.06 -11.04 12.99
C ASP A 166 0.81 -10.78 14.29
N THR A 167 0.29 -9.94 15.18
CA THR A 167 0.97 -9.62 16.44
C THR A 167 0.79 -10.69 17.49
N ASP A 168 -0.34 -11.39 17.48
CA ASP A 168 -0.60 -12.47 18.44
C ASP A 168 0.01 -13.80 18.02
N SER A 169 0.45 -13.91 16.79
CA SER A 169 1.11 -15.12 16.29
C SER A 169 2.48 -15.28 16.93
N PRO A 170 2.88 -16.48 17.32
CA PRO A 170 4.26 -16.72 17.78
C PRO A 170 5.31 -16.33 16.75
N ARG A 171 4.90 -16.20 15.47
CA ARG A 171 5.81 -15.79 14.42
C ARG A 171 5.52 -14.39 13.92
N GLY A 172 4.80 -13.60 14.68
CA GLY A 172 4.40 -12.28 14.22
C GLY A 172 5.58 -11.42 13.76
N HIS A 173 6.65 -11.41 14.53
CA HIS A 173 7.83 -10.62 14.13
C HIS A 173 8.54 -11.22 12.92
N LEU A 174 8.47 -12.53 12.73
CA LEU A 174 9.07 -13.15 11.56
C LEU A 174 8.27 -12.86 10.30
N LEU A 175 6.95 -12.71 10.43
CA LEU A 175 6.12 -12.34 9.30
C LEU A 175 6.45 -10.94 8.80
N VAL A 176 6.87 -10.08 9.69
CA VAL A 176 7.27 -8.73 9.30
C VAL A 176 8.51 -8.76 8.41
N THR A 177 9.44 -9.68 8.68
CA THR A 177 10.64 -9.80 7.85
C THR A 177 10.33 -10.45 6.51
N GLY A 178 9.28 -11.22 6.47
CA GLY A 178 8.87 -11.74 5.17
C GLY A 178 9.61 -12.94 4.70
N GLU A 179 10.72 -13.37 5.39
CA GLU A 179 11.38 -14.31 4.84
C GLU A 179 11.38 -15.52 5.37
N GLU A 180 11.21 -15.88 6.10
CA GLU A 180 11.27 -17.02 6.61
C GLU A 180 10.69 -18.01 6.02
N GLY A 181 10.22 -17.89 5.73
CA GLY A 181 9.73 -18.70 5.21
C GLY A 181 10.10 -19.79 4.73
N PRO A 182 10.06 -20.00 4.36
CA PRO A 182 10.08 -21.01 3.78
C PRO A 182 11.02 -21.82 3.73
N VAL A 183 11.26 -21.74 3.78
CA VAL A 183 12.07 -22.25 3.69
C VAL A 183 12.37 -23.25 4.21
N GLU A 184 12.36 -23.42 4.74
CA GLU A 184 12.78 -24.22 5.32
C GLU A 184 12.51 -25.25 5.05
N SER A 185 12.13 -25.42 4.77
CA SER A 185 12.02 -26.29 4.63
C SER A 185 12.45 -26.98 3.94
N VAL A 186 12.32 -27.14 3.76
CA VAL A 186 12.63 -27.64 3.30
C VAL A 186 13.52 -28.16 3.12
N HIS A 187 13.83 -28.23 3.16
CA HIS A 187 14.65 -28.59 3.06
C HIS A 187 15.04 -29.47 3.33
N PRO A 188 14.90 -29.58 3.48
CA PRO A 188 15.32 -30.18 3.73
C PRO A 188 15.63 -31.13 3.31
N ALA A 189 15.42 -31.46 3.17
CA ALA A 189 15.70 -32.28 2.99
C ALA A 189 16.39 -32.69 2.31
N ILE A 190 16.59 -32.79 2.04
CA ILE A 190 17.17 -33.17 1.54
C ILE A 190 17.95 -33.82 1.65
N GLN A 191 18.10 -34.15 1.91
CA GLN A 191 18.81 -34.65 2.16
C GLN A 191 19.16 -35.55 2.15
N GLU A 192 18.99 -35.88 2.18
CA GLU A 192 19.35 -36.64 2.38
C GLU A 192 19.67 -37.39 1.80
N CYS A 193 19.63 -37.45 1.31
CA CYS A 193 20.03 -38.00 0.90
C CYS A 193 20.89 -38.63 0.78
N GLY A 194 21.24 -38.85 0.98
CA GLY A 194 21.96 -39.42 0.81
C GLY A 194 22.46 -40.28 0.87
N PRO A 195 22.66 -40.85 0.91
CA PRO A 195 23.33 -41.62 0.96
C PRO A 195 23.61 -42.38 0.49
N ALA A 196 23.86 -42.60 0.37
CA ALA A 196 24.23 -43.26 0.11
C ALA A 196 24.80 -43.95 -0.14
#